data_3c3fe0691b098065779319dd3545b452
#
_entry.id   3c3fe0691b098065779319dd3545b452
#
_cell.length_a   1.000
_cell.length_b   1.000
_cell.length_c   1.000
_cell.angle_alpha   90.00
_cell.angle_beta   90.00
_cell.angle_gamma   90.00
#
_symmetry.space_group_name_H-M   'P 1'
#
loop_
_entity.id
_entity.type
_entity.pdbx_description
1 polymer ?
#
loop_
_entity_poly.entity_id
_entity_poly.type
_entity_poly.pdbx_seq_one_letter_code
_entity_poly.pdbx_strand_id
1 'polypeptide(L)'
;MNKLEIAVNNCRASILKKQLCKGSNTRYCTALNHLLKLGVRENISTPCQELFDIFISESTTKDNLSTRRTIVRWIDKECDLKIIDFDECLFNIPDLPNEEEIKKILFPIGSEASFNQLIAYTLSLMKYSHGSSTYGQYVHAFKHLRSWLIINNKNEFNVTALKEYKSLNEDYFINCLIKEWVFKIRRRCVNILLDVAKTGKFEWHLFVKKEYVDKNIEDLIDGYFIKENVYTKNSKNTQALHRYVFLEMIKILGIESEDDLKSLNRKNFEELCDRLNSKFCQNSLNTIYPICRHIITYLYDRKLLDLNYGVVFMNQNYFKEYNPCLISKEDEIRIIEYLNHCSFKVKAIMMLAIRYGLRDSDICELRFDEIDWFKEIININQRKTDNPLVLPLLDDVGNAIIDYIENERPNVNSPYIFLRNQRPYERLKSAYSICARIFNKLEIKTSNNKGKGIHVFRYTLAKRLLETQIPHQIITDTLGHVSNDSDKYYYSMEEEKLKMCCLDARWIGVKTWK
;
A
#
# COMPACT_ATOMS: atom_id res chain seq x y z
N MET A 1 -40.18 36.27 14.03
CA MET A 1 -39.07 35.34 13.73
C MET A 1 -38.28 35.92 12.59
N ASN A 2 -37.02 36.09 12.78
CA ASN A 2 -36.14 36.51 11.68
C ASN A 2 -35.85 35.33 10.70
N LYS A 3 -35.30 35.62 9.52
CA LYS A 3 -35.04 34.57 8.51
C LYS A 3 -34.09 33.46 8.99
N LEU A 4 -33.14 33.81 9.86
CA LEU A 4 -32.21 32.84 10.46
C LEU A 4 -32.95 31.90 11.42
N GLU A 5 -33.87 32.42 12.26
CA GLU A 5 -34.68 31.60 13.16
C GLU A 5 -35.59 30.61 12.40
N ILE A 6 -36.18 31.07 11.27
CA ILE A 6 -37.00 30.23 10.40
C ILE A 6 -36.14 29.08 9.85
N ALA A 7 -34.98 29.41 9.29
CA ALA A 7 -34.05 28.43 8.71
C ALA A 7 -33.59 27.39 9.75
N VAL A 8 -33.22 27.84 10.94
CA VAL A 8 -32.79 26.93 12.04
C VAL A 8 -33.94 26.03 12.50
N ASN A 9 -35.17 26.54 12.60
CA ASN A 9 -36.32 25.74 13.00
C ASN A 9 -36.69 24.69 11.94
N ASN A 10 -36.63 25.04 10.65
CA ASN A 10 -36.80 24.09 9.56
C ASN A 10 -35.74 22.97 9.59
N CYS A 11 -34.49 23.36 9.81
CA CYS A 11 -33.40 22.41 9.96
C CYS A 11 -33.60 21.47 11.17
N ARG A 12 -34.08 21.98 12.32
CA ARG A 12 -34.44 21.13 13.48
C ARG A 12 -35.55 20.12 13.14
N ALA A 13 -36.59 20.56 12.48
CA ALA A 13 -37.70 19.68 12.07
C ALA A 13 -37.18 18.57 11.11
N SER A 14 -36.29 18.93 10.19
CA SER A 14 -35.65 17.99 9.29
C SER A 14 -34.76 16.96 10.01
N ILE A 15 -34.00 17.39 11.04
CA ILE A 15 -33.17 16.51 11.89
C ILE A 15 -34.03 15.49 12.64
N LEU A 16 -35.12 15.93 13.23
CA LEU A 16 -36.04 15.04 13.98
C LEU A 16 -36.65 13.97 13.10
N LYS A 17 -36.98 14.29 11.83
CA LYS A 17 -37.48 13.31 10.84
C LYS A 17 -36.45 12.23 10.48
N LYS A 18 -35.15 12.49 10.64
CA LYS A 18 -34.07 11.54 10.25
C LYS A 18 -33.82 10.42 11.25
N GLN A 19 -34.54 10.34 12.36
CA GLN A 19 -34.42 9.27 13.39
C GLN A 19 -32.96 8.98 13.81
N LEU A 20 -32.15 10.02 13.99
CA LEU A 20 -30.76 9.89 14.41
C LEU A 20 -30.70 9.43 15.89
N CYS A 21 -29.56 8.83 16.29
CA CYS A 21 -29.37 8.46 17.69
C CYS A 21 -29.40 9.71 18.62
N LYS A 22 -29.82 9.49 19.88
CA LYS A 22 -30.04 10.56 20.87
C LYS A 22 -28.84 11.50 21.03
N GLY A 23 -27.60 10.95 21.03
CA GLY A 23 -26.38 11.74 21.15
C GLY A 23 -26.09 12.64 19.93
N SER A 24 -26.41 12.15 18.72
CA SER A 24 -26.26 12.95 17.49
C SER A 24 -27.29 14.08 17.45
N ASN A 25 -28.56 13.81 17.80
CA ASN A 25 -29.59 14.84 17.86
C ASN A 25 -29.22 15.97 18.84
N THR A 26 -28.76 15.63 20.05
CA THR A 26 -28.32 16.62 21.04
C THR A 26 -27.18 17.48 20.50
N ARG A 27 -26.18 16.88 19.83
CA ARG A 27 -25.03 17.57 19.28
C ARG A 27 -25.45 18.57 18.19
N TYR A 28 -26.31 18.18 17.26
CA TYR A 28 -26.81 19.08 16.22
C TYR A 28 -27.68 20.19 16.77
N CYS A 29 -28.57 19.91 17.71
CA CYS A 29 -29.40 20.92 18.36
C CYS A 29 -28.56 21.95 19.14
N THR A 30 -27.52 21.51 19.82
CA THR A 30 -26.58 22.43 20.53
C THR A 30 -25.86 23.35 19.57
N ALA A 31 -25.40 22.82 18.43
CA ALA A 31 -24.71 23.62 17.42
C ALA A 31 -25.67 24.60 16.69
N LEU A 32 -26.93 24.22 16.43
CA LEU A 32 -27.96 25.14 15.93
C LEU A 32 -28.27 26.29 16.91
N ASN A 33 -28.33 25.99 18.21
CA ASN A 33 -28.49 27.02 19.24
C ASN A 33 -27.30 27.99 19.27
N HIS A 34 -26.09 27.47 19.07
CA HIS A 34 -24.89 28.29 18.97
C HIS A 34 -24.93 29.21 17.76
N LEU A 35 -25.38 28.73 16.60
CA LEU A 35 -25.52 29.55 15.40
C LEU A 35 -26.53 30.70 15.60
N LEU A 36 -27.66 30.45 16.28
CA LEU A 36 -28.62 31.51 16.62
C LEU A 36 -28.01 32.57 17.56
N LYS A 37 -27.28 32.12 18.60
CA LYS A 37 -26.59 33.05 19.52
C LYS A 37 -25.54 33.88 18.79
N LEU A 38 -24.83 33.28 17.87
CA LEU A 38 -23.86 33.98 17.02
C LEU A 38 -24.54 35.04 16.15
N GLY A 39 -25.66 34.69 15.48
CA GLY A 39 -26.43 35.65 14.70
C GLY A 39 -26.90 36.86 15.51
N VAL A 40 -27.31 36.66 16.76
CA VAL A 40 -27.65 37.76 17.68
C VAL A 40 -26.41 38.60 18.04
N ARG A 41 -25.28 37.93 18.35
CA ARG A 41 -24.02 38.61 18.72
C ARG A 41 -23.47 39.48 17.59
N GLU A 42 -23.49 38.96 16.35
CA GLU A 42 -22.98 39.66 15.17
C GLU A 42 -24.03 40.55 14.49
N ASN A 43 -25.25 40.64 15.07
CA ASN A 43 -26.39 41.41 14.53
C ASN A 43 -26.80 40.97 13.08
N ILE A 44 -26.64 39.66 12.79
CA ILE A 44 -26.97 39.05 11.52
C ILE A 44 -28.28 38.27 11.66
N SER A 45 -29.33 38.72 11.00
CA SER A 45 -30.68 38.12 11.08
C SER A 45 -31.05 37.22 9.90
N THR A 46 -30.16 37.08 8.92
CA THR A 46 -30.33 36.24 7.73
C THR A 46 -29.15 35.27 7.58
N PRO A 47 -29.40 34.02 7.15
CA PRO A 47 -28.31 33.13 6.80
C PRO A 47 -27.47 33.74 5.67
N CYS A 48 -26.16 33.87 5.87
CA CYS A 48 -25.23 34.40 4.86
C CYS A 48 -23.84 33.77 5.06
N GLN A 49 -22.97 33.93 4.05
CA GLN A 49 -21.63 33.39 4.04
C GLN A 49 -20.80 33.86 5.23
N GLU A 50 -20.84 35.14 5.54
CA GLU A 50 -20.11 35.76 6.64
C GLU A 50 -20.44 35.10 7.98
N LEU A 51 -21.74 34.90 8.28
CA LEU A 51 -22.18 34.21 9.49
C LEU A 51 -21.67 32.78 9.55
N PHE A 52 -21.68 32.08 8.42
CA PHE A 52 -21.24 30.68 8.35
C PHE A 52 -19.72 30.56 8.53
N ASP A 53 -18.95 31.48 7.95
CA ASP A 53 -17.50 31.50 8.11
C ASP A 53 -17.08 31.74 9.57
N ILE A 54 -17.72 32.70 10.25
CA ILE A 54 -17.50 32.93 11.67
C ILE A 54 -17.91 31.69 12.49
N PHE A 55 -19.08 31.11 12.21
CA PHE A 55 -19.57 29.92 12.91
C PHE A 55 -18.63 28.71 12.75
N ILE A 56 -18.04 28.53 11.57
CA ILE A 56 -17.07 27.47 11.30
C ILE A 56 -15.73 27.75 11.97
N SER A 57 -15.23 28.99 11.91
CA SER A 57 -13.95 29.40 12.47
C SER A 57 -13.86 29.24 14.00
N GLU A 58 -14.96 29.40 14.71
CA GLU A 58 -15.03 29.19 16.17
C GLU A 58 -15.00 27.72 16.61
N SER A 59 -14.73 26.77 15.70
CA SER A 59 -14.67 25.36 16.03
C SER A 59 -13.41 25.03 16.83
N THR A 60 -13.56 24.49 18.04
CA THR A 60 -12.44 24.13 18.93
C THR A 60 -11.91 22.71 18.73
N THR A 61 -12.72 21.80 18.15
CA THR A 61 -12.38 20.40 17.94
C THR A 61 -12.77 19.93 16.53
N LYS A 62 -12.12 18.84 16.04
CA LYS A 62 -12.46 18.24 14.74
C LYS A 62 -13.92 17.77 14.64
N ASP A 63 -14.47 17.23 15.73
CA ASP A 63 -15.87 16.77 15.78
C ASP A 63 -16.85 17.94 15.74
N ASN A 64 -16.52 19.03 16.43
CA ASN A 64 -17.30 20.26 16.42
C ASN A 64 -17.29 20.91 15.03
N LEU A 65 -16.13 20.96 14.37
CA LEU A 65 -15.98 21.44 13.01
C LEU A 65 -16.84 20.63 12.02
N SER A 66 -16.82 19.30 12.13
CA SER A 66 -17.64 18.42 11.29
C SER A 66 -19.13 18.66 11.48
N THR A 67 -19.56 18.82 12.75
CA THR A 67 -20.96 19.09 13.10
C THR A 67 -21.42 20.45 12.56
N ARG A 68 -20.63 21.51 12.73
CA ARG A 68 -20.94 22.85 12.26
C ARG A 68 -21.02 22.93 10.73
N ARG A 69 -20.08 22.30 10.02
CA ARG A 69 -20.15 22.18 8.56
C ARG A 69 -21.41 21.48 8.08
N THR A 70 -21.83 20.41 8.75
CA THR A 70 -23.06 19.69 8.42
C THR A 70 -24.31 20.58 8.60
N ILE A 71 -24.36 21.37 9.66
CA ILE A 71 -25.46 22.32 9.90
C ILE A 71 -25.52 23.42 8.83
N VAL A 72 -24.39 24.02 8.51
CA VAL A 72 -24.32 25.05 7.48
C VAL A 72 -24.85 24.50 6.15
N ARG A 73 -24.46 23.31 5.76
CA ARG A 73 -24.98 22.64 4.56
C ARG A 73 -26.49 22.39 4.60
N TRP A 74 -27.02 22.00 5.72
CA TRP A 74 -28.46 21.77 5.85
C TRP A 74 -29.25 23.06 5.76
N ILE A 75 -28.78 24.15 6.36
CA ILE A 75 -29.43 25.46 6.29
C ILE A 75 -29.33 26.03 4.87
N ASP A 76 -28.18 25.93 4.24
CA ASP A 76 -27.97 26.37 2.85
C ASP A 76 -28.96 25.68 1.90
N LYS A 77 -29.09 24.36 2.06
CA LYS A 77 -30.02 23.54 1.26
C LYS A 77 -31.50 23.86 1.53
N GLU A 78 -31.88 24.00 2.81
CA GLU A 78 -33.28 24.29 3.20
C GLU A 78 -33.73 25.69 2.77
N CYS A 79 -32.78 26.62 2.63
CA CYS A 79 -33.05 28.00 2.26
C CYS A 79 -32.74 28.30 0.78
N ASP A 80 -32.23 27.32 0.00
CA ASP A 80 -31.78 27.47 -1.40
C ASP A 80 -30.85 28.69 -1.59
N LEU A 81 -29.94 28.87 -0.62
CA LEU A 81 -29.10 30.06 -0.56
C LEU A 81 -27.94 30.00 -1.56
N LYS A 82 -27.57 28.81 -2.03
CA LYS A 82 -26.44 28.55 -2.95
C LYS A 82 -25.13 29.21 -2.54
N ILE A 83 -24.94 29.35 -1.22
CA ILE A 83 -23.78 30.01 -0.59
C ILE A 83 -22.60 29.04 -0.56
N ILE A 84 -22.87 27.74 -0.39
CA ILE A 84 -21.81 26.73 -0.29
C ILE A 84 -21.37 26.33 -1.68
N ASP A 85 -20.10 26.59 -1.90
CA ASP A 85 -19.39 26.24 -3.11
C ASP A 85 -19.41 24.71 -3.34
N PHE A 86 -19.16 24.28 -4.56
CA PHE A 86 -19.14 22.92 -5.15
C PHE A 86 -18.84 21.72 -4.26
N ASP A 87 -18.50 21.88 -2.99
CA ASP A 87 -18.19 20.80 -2.06
C ASP A 87 -19.40 19.90 -1.74
N GLU A 88 -20.63 20.33 -2.05
CA GLU A 88 -21.81 19.47 -2.00
C GLU A 88 -22.10 18.85 -3.37
N CYS A 89 -22.26 17.54 -3.34
CA CYS A 89 -22.78 16.81 -4.48
C CYS A 89 -24.28 17.03 -4.57
N LEU A 90 -24.69 18.11 -5.20
CA LEU A 90 -26.09 18.53 -5.35
C LEU A 90 -26.92 17.52 -6.16
N PHE A 91 -26.26 16.68 -6.95
CA PHE A 91 -26.92 15.76 -7.88
C PHE A 91 -26.65 14.31 -7.51
N ASN A 92 -27.65 13.47 -7.67
CA ASN A 92 -27.47 12.03 -7.59
C ASN A 92 -26.76 11.53 -8.86
N ILE A 93 -25.93 10.49 -8.71
CA ILE A 93 -25.42 9.76 -9.86
C ILE A 93 -26.62 9.02 -10.47
N PRO A 94 -26.78 9.01 -11.80
CA PRO A 94 -27.81 8.23 -12.46
C PRO A 94 -27.66 6.74 -12.08
N ASP A 95 -28.76 5.98 -12.16
CA ASP A 95 -28.73 4.55 -11.94
C ASP A 95 -27.66 3.90 -12.83
N LEU A 96 -27.04 2.88 -12.29
CA LEU A 96 -26.03 2.15 -13.05
C LEU A 96 -26.69 1.52 -14.26
N PRO A 97 -26.10 1.64 -15.46
CA PRO A 97 -26.64 1.05 -16.67
C PRO A 97 -26.77 -0.47 -16.48
N ASN A 98 -27.82 -1.07 -17.09
CA ASN A 98 -27.96 -2.49 -17.12
C ASN A 98 -26.93 -3.14 -18.07
N GLU A 99 -26.78 -4.47 -18.02
CA GLU A 99 -25.78 -5.18 -18.83
C GLU A 99 -25.96 -4.97 -20.35
N GLU A 100 -27.18 -4.78 -20.82
CA GLU A 100 -27.47 -4.53 -22.24
C GLU A 100 -27.08 -3.11 -22.68
N GLU A 101 -27.27 -2.12 -21.82
CA GLU A 101 -26.83 -0.75 -22.06
C GLU A 101 -25.32 -0.64 -22.02
N ILE A 102 -24.65 -1.36 -21.12
CA ILE A 102 -23.19 -1.44 -21.05
C ILE A 102 -22.60 -2.00 -22.34
N LYS A 103 -23.19 -3.05 -22.91
CA LYS A 103 -22.75 -3.67 -24.17
C LYS A 103 -22.87 -2.77 -25.39
N LYS A 104 -23.71 -1.73 -25.33
CA LYS A 104 -23.93 -0.77 -26.44
C LYS A 104 -22.92 0.37 -26.45
N ILE A 105 -22.13 0.55 -25.39
CA ILE A 105 -21.13 1.61 -25.31
C ILE A 105 -19.89 1.23 -26.13
N LEU A 106 -19.64 1.98 -27.19
CA LEU A 106 -18.46 1.78 -28.06
C LEU A 106 -17.27 2.58 -27.53
N PHE A 107 -16.09 1.99 -27.59
CA PHE A 107 -14.84 2.62 -27.18
C PHE A 107 -13.83 2.66 -28.36
N PRO A 108 -13.04 3.74 -28.51
CA PRO A 108 -12.98 4.94 -27.66
C PRO A 108 -14.27 5.78 -27.74
N ILE A 109 -14.62 6.40 -26.63
CA ILE A 109 -15.81 7.24 -26.55
C ILE A 109 -15.63 8.49 -27.40
N GLY A 110 -16.61 8.77 -28.27
CA GLY A 110 -16.69 10.00 -29.05
C GLY A 110 -17.17 11.21 -28.23
N SER A 111 -17.05 12.41 -28.81
CA SER A 111 -17.46 13.68 -28.19
C SER A 111 -18.97 13.79 -27.95
N GLU A 112 -19.78 12.95 -28.56
CA GLU A 112 -21.24 12.92 -28.40
C GLU A 112 -21.70 12.18 -27.14
N ALA A 113 -20.79 11.49 -26.46
CA ALA A 113 -21.13 10.72 -25.28
C ALA A 113 -21.33 11.63 -24.05
N SER A 114 -22.36 11.34 -23.28
CA SER A 114 -22.62 12.05 -22.03
C SER A 114 -21.63 11.68 -20.94
N PHE A 115 -21.11 12.68 -20.19
CA PHE A 115 -20.35 12.44 -18.96
C PHE A 115 -21.12 11.57 -17.96
N ASN A 116 -22.44 11.69 -17.88
CA ASN A 116 -23.27 10.89 -16.98
C ASN A 116 -23.18 9.39 -17.31
N GLN A 117 -23.26 9.04 -18.59
CA GLN A 117 -23.12 7.66 -19.05
C GLN A 117 -21.72 7.09 -18.75
N LEU A 118 -20.69 7.87 -19.02
CA LEU A 118 -19.31 7.48 -18.75
C LEU A 118 -19.04 7.30 -17.25
N ILE A 119 -19.53 8.19 -16.40
CA ILE A 119 -19.41 8.08 -14.94
C ILE A 119 -20.16 6.84 -14.44
N ALA A 120 -21.40 6.63 -14.88
CA ALA A 120 -22.20 5.47 -14.49
C ALA A 120 -21.53 4.16 -14.91
N TYR A 121 -21.03 4.08 -16.15
CA TYR A 121 -20.27 2.94 -16.65
C TYR A 121 -19.00 2.69 -15.83
N THR A 122 -18.21 3.73 -15.56
CA THR A 122 -16.99 3.63 -14.75
C THR A 122 -17.28 3.11 -13.35
N LEU A 123 -18.35 3.60 -12.71
CA LEU A 123 -18.78 3.13 -11.40
C LEU A 123 -19.25 1.68 -11.42
N SER A 124 -19.89 1.21 -12.51
CA SER A 124 -20.25 -0.19 -12.66
C SER A 124 -19.03 -1.11 -12.66
N LEU A 125 -17.96 -0.74 -13.37
CA LEU A 125 -16.68 -1.45 -13.37
C LEU A 125 -16.04 -1.47 -11.98
N MET A 126 -16.13 -0.36 -11.23
CA MET A 126 -15.50 -0.22 -9.93
C MET A 126 -16.26 -0.96 -8.81
N LYS A 127 -17.57 -1.14 -8.95
CA LYS A 127 -18.43 -1.76 -7.92
C LYS A 127 -17.97 -3.17 -7.53
N TYR A 128 -17.48 -3.92 -8.48
CA TYR A 128 -17.04 -5.31 -8.27
C TYR A 128 -15.54 -5.43 -7.95
N SER A 129 -14.76 -4.38 -8.21
CA SER A 129 -13.31 -4.38 -8.02
C SER A 129 -12.84 -3.75 -6.70
N HIS A 130 -13.74 -3.05 -5.97
CA HIS A 130 -13.37 -2.29 -4.76
C HIS A 130 -14.21 -2.69 -3.55
N GLY A 131 -13.62 -2.58 -2.36
CA GLY A 131 -14.36 -2.66 -1.10
C GLY A 131 -15.34 -1.49 -0.95
N SER A 132 -16.44 -1.70 -0.21
CA SER A 132 -17.54 -0.74 -0.08
C SER A 132 -17.10 0.67 0.35
N SER A 133 -16.15 0.78 1.27
CA SER A 133 -15.63 2.07 1.74
C SER A 133 -14.88 2.83 0.64
N THR A 134 -13.99 2.15 -0.10
CA THR A 134 -13.24 2.76 -1.21
C THR A 134 -14.18 3.13 -2.36
N TYR A 135 -15.12 2.25 -2.70
CA TYR A 135 -16.15 2.53 -3.70
C TYR A 135 -16.96 3.78 -3.33
N GLY A 136 -17.40 3.89 -2.06
CA GLY A 136 -18.14 5.06 -1.58
C GLY A 136 -17.36 6.38 -1.73
N GLN A 137 -16.04 6.36 -1.50
CA GLN A 137 -15.19 7.54 -1.71
C GLN A 137 -15.14 7.96 -3.18
N TYR A 138 -15.04 7.01 -4.11
CA TYR A 138 -15.09 7.31 -5.54
C TYR A 138 -16.47 7.78 -6.00
N VAL A 139 -17.55 7.18 -5.50
CA VAL A 139 -18.92 7.65 -5.75
C VAL A 139 -19.06 9.11 -5.36
N HIS A 140 -18.55 9.50 -4.19
CA HIS A 140 -18.59 10.87 -3.71
C HIS A 140 -17.77 11.81 -4.62
N ALA A 141 -16.56 11.41 -5.02
CA ALA A 141 -15.71 12.22 -5.89
C ALA A 141 -16.32 12.38 -7.30
N PHE A 142 -16.94 11.34 -7.85
CA PHE A 142 -17.66 11.43 -9.14
C PHE A 142 -18.93 12.28 -9.06
N LYS A 143 -19.64 12.26 -7.92
CA LYS A 143 -20.75 13.19 -7.69
C LYS A 143 -20.29 14.63 -7.74
N HIS A 144 -19.17 14.95 -7.09
CA HIS A 144 -18.59 16.28 -7.13
C HIS A 144 -18.19 16.71 -8.55
N LEU A 145 -17.50 15.85 -9.30
CA LEU A 145 -17.17 16.10 -10.70
C LEU A 145 -18.43 16.38 -11.53
N ARG A 146 -19.46 15.55 -11.38
CA ARG A 146 -20.72 15.71 -12.08
C ARG A 146 -21.41 17.04 -11.75
N SER A 147 -21.47 17.42 -10.48
CA SER A 147 -22.03 18.71 -10.05
C SER A 147 -21.30 19.86 -10.72
N TRP A 148 -19.96 19.82 -10.73
CA TRP A 148 -19.17 20.85 -11.40
C TRP A 148 -19.43 20.91 -12.91
N LEU A 149 -19.51 19.77 -13.60
CA LEU A 149 -19.79 19.69 -15.03
C LEU A 149 -21.16 20.30 -15.37
N ILE A 150 -22.21 20.00 -14.60
CA ILE A 150 -23.56 20.52 -14.82
C ILE A 150 -23.62 22.03 -14.60
N ILE A 151 -23.02 22.54 -13.52
CA ILE A 151 -22.99 23.97 -13.21
C ILE A 151 -22.27 24.78 -14.30
N ASN A 152 -21.24 24.17 -14.92
CA ASN A 152 -20.49 24.81 -16.00
C ASN A 152 -21.03 24.48 -17.39
N ASN A 153 -22.24 23.89 -17.51
CA ASN A 153 -22.89 23.50 -18.76
C ASN A 153 -22.04 22.59 -19.66
N LYS A 154 -21.26 21.70 -19.06
CA LYS A 154 -20.34 20.76 -19.74
C LYS A 154 -20.86 19.34 -19.64
N ASN A 155 -21.96 19.01 -20.29
CA ASN A 155 -22.62 17.72 -20.19
C ASN A 155 -22.05 16.65 -21.12
N GLU A 156 -21.46 17.04 -22.23
CA GLU A 156 -20.84 16.16 -23.21
C GLU A 156 -19.37 15.90 -22.90
N PHE A 157 -18.91 14.70 -23.23
CA PHE A 157 -17.54 14.29 -22.92
C PHE A 157 -16.53 15.20 -23.63
N ASN A 158 -15.73 15.88 -22.83
CA ASN A 158 -14.67 16.77 -23.30
C ASN A 158 -13.43 16.67 -22.42
N VAL A 159 -12.30 16.34 -23.02
CA VAL A 159 -11.00 16.23 -22.33
C VAL A 159 -10.58 17.58 -21.72
N THR A 160 -10.92 18.70 -22.38
CA THR A 160 -10.59 20.03 -21.86
C THR A 160 -11.32 20.32 -20.55
N ALA A 161 -12.60 19.94 -20.45
CA ALA A 161 -13.37 20.08 -19.20
C ALA A 161 -12.74 19.29 -18.04
N LEU A 162 -12.23 18.10 -18.30
CA LEU A 162 -11.54 17.31 -17.27
C LEU A 162 -10.19 17.94 -16.86
N LYS A 163 -9.48 18.59 -17.77
CA LYS A 163 -8.24 19.33 -17.45
C LYS A 163 -8.54 20.55 -16.58
N GLU A 164 -9.58 21.31 -16.91
CA GLU A 164 -10.04 22.46 -16.11
C GLU A 164 -10.44 22.03 -14.69
N TYR A 165 -11.24 20.97 -14.58
CA TYR A 165 -11.59 20.42 -13.26
C TYR A 165 -10.37 19.97 -12.47
N LYS A 166 -9.36 19.42 -13.13
CA LYS A 166 -8.10 19.02 -12.48
C LYS A 166 -7.35 20.24 -11.96
N SER A 167 -7.21 21.30 -12.77
CA SER A 167 -6.57 22.56 -12.38
C SER A 167 -7.30 23.20 -11.20
N LEU A 168 -8.63 23.27 -11.22
CA LEU A 168 -9.44 23.78 -10.11
C LEU A 168 -9.16 23.03 -8.79
N ASN A 169 -9.04 21.70 -8.83
CA ASN A 169 -8.73 20.93 -7.62
C ASN A 169 -7.28 21.11 -7.16
N GLU A 170 -6.35 21.41 -8.05
CA GLU A 170 -4.98 21.81 -7.71
C GLU A 170 -4.97 23.15 -6.98
N ASP A 171 -5.73 24.12 -7.47
CA ASP A 171 -5.89 25.43 -6.81
C ASP A 171 -6.54 25.29 -5.43
N TYR A 172 -7.58 24.47 -5.30
CA TYR A 172 -8.21 24.19 -4.01
C TYR A 172 -7.24 23.53 -3.02
N PHE A 173 -6.37 22.66 -3.49
CA PHE A 173 -5.36 22.02 -2.64
C PHE A 173 -4.26 23.02 -2.22
N ILE A 174 -3.74 23.81 -3.14
CA ILE A 174 -2.72 24.84 -2.88
C ILE A 174 -3.24 25.86 -1.86
N ASN A 175 -4.49 26.28 -2.01
CA ASN A 175 -5.13 27.23 -1.09
C ASN A 175 -5.66 26.58 0.21
N CYS A 176 -5.30 25.30 0.49
CA CYS A 176 -5.71 24.55 1.68
C CYS A 176 -7.23 24.38 1.88
N LEU A 177 -8.03 24.55 0.82
CA LEU A 177 -9.50 24.43 0.85
C LEU A 177 -9.96 22.98 0.93
N ILE A 178 -9.16 22.04 0.43
CA ILE A 178 -9.43 20.61 0.48
C ILE A 178 -8.26 19.83 1.10
N LYS A 179 -8.58 18.68 1.72
CA LYS A 179 -7.58 17.80 2.30
C LYS A 179 -6.83 17.03 1.20
N GLU A 180 -5.58 16.70 1.45
CA GLU A 180 -4.72 15.97 0.52
C GLU A 180 -5.37 14.67 -0.02
N TRP A 181 -6.05 13.90 0.81
CA TRP A 181 -6.71 12.68 0.37
C TRP A 181 -7.88 12.94 -0.59
N VAL A 182 -8.63 14.03 -0.39
CA VAL A 182 -9.73 14.46 -1.30
C VAL A 182 -9.15 14.85 -2.65
N PHE A 183 -8.11 15.67 -2.65
CA PHE A 183 -7.38 16.04 -3.85
C PHE A 183 -6.88 14.81 -4.62
N LYS A 184 -6.25 13.86 -3.93
CA LYS A 184 -5.75 12.62 -4.54
C LYS A 184 -6.86 11.80 -5.18
N ILE A 185 -8.01 11.66 -4.53
CA ILE A 185 -9.15 10.90 -5.07
C ILE A 185 -9.76 11.62 -6.28
N ARG A 186 -10.02 12.92 -6.20
CA ARG A 186 -10.60 13.70 -7.30
C ARG A 186 -9.68 13.67 -8.54
N ARG A 187 -8.38 13.80 -8.35
CA ARG A 187 -7.40 13.68 -9.44
C ARG A 187 -7.40 12.28 -10.06
N ARG A 188 -7.54 11.24 -9.25
CA ARG A 188 -7.66 9.85 -9.73
C ARG A 188 -8.95 9.64 -10.53
N CYS A 189 -10.09 10.19 -10.10
CA CYS A 189 -11.34 10.09 -10.84
C CYS A 189 -11.19 10.61 -12.27
N VAL A 190 -10.52 11.74 -12.46
CA VAL A 190 -10.27 12.28 -13.81
C VAL A 190 -9.44 11.31 -14.65
N ASN A 191 -8.35 10.78 -14.09
CA ASN A 191 -7.49 9.85 -14.82
C ASN A 191 -8.24 8.55 -15.16
N ILE A 192 -9.04 8.02 -14.23
CA ILE A 192 -9.88 6.83 -14.47
C ILE A 192 -10.84 7.07 -15.63
N LEU A 193 -11.54 8.21 -15.64
CA LEU A 193 -12.46 8.54 -16.74
C LEU A 193 -11.75 8.62 -18.09
N LEU A 194 -10.56 9.21 -18.12
CA LEU A 194 -9.77 9.31 -19.35
C LEU A 194 -9.34 7.93 -19.87
N ASP A 195 -8.94 7.03 -18.99
CA ASP A 195 -8.54 5.67 -19.36
C ASP A 195 -9.75 4.84 -19.81
N VAL A 196 -10.84 4.91 -19.06
CA VAL A 196 -12.08 4.21 -19.43
C VAL A 196 -12.64 4.75 -20.75
N ALA A 197 -12.60 6.06 -20.98
CA ALA A 197 -13.04 6.65 -22.24
C ALA A 197 -12.24 6.13 -23.45
N LYS A 198 -10.96 5.85 -23.27
CA LYS A 198 -10.08 5.31 -24.34
C LYS A 198 -10.24 3.82 -24.56
N THR A 199 -10.32 3.04 -23.47
CA THR A 199 -10.12 1.58 -23.52
C THR A 199 -11.36 0.77 -23.15
N GLY A 200 -12.37 1.40 -22.56
CA GLY A 200 -13.53 0.71 -21.97
C GLY A 200 -13.18 -0.12 -20.74
N LYS A 201 -11.94 -0.06 -20.27
CA LYS A 201 -11.44 -0.88 -19.17
C LYS A 201 -10.87 0.00 -18.06
N PHE A 202 -10.91 -0.54 -16.86
CA PHE A 202 -10.32 0.06 -15.68
C PHE A 202 -9.26 -0.89 -15.12
N GLU A 203 -8.00 -0.45 -15.10
CA GLU A 203 -6.89 -1.21 -14.52
C GLU A 203 -6.25 -0.40 -13.40
N TRP A 204 -6.30 -0.94 -12.18
CA TRP A 204 -5.85 -0.23 -10.97
C TRP A 204 -4.36 0.14 -10.97
N HIS A 205 -3.51 -0.64 -11.63
CA HIS A 205 -2.06 -0.39 -11.64
C HIS A 205 -1.63 0.76 -12.56
N LEU A 206 -2.50 1.25 -13.42
CA LEU A 206 -2.23 2.42 -14.25
C LEU A 206 -2.05 3.71 -13.44
N PHE A 207 -2.41 3.69 -12.14
CA PHE A 207 -2.30 4.85 -11.25
C PHE A 207 -1.07 4.87 -10.35
N VAL A 208 -0.22 3.87 -10.39
CA VAL A 208 1.15 4.00 -9.88
C VAL A 208 1.82 5.05 -10.77
N LYS A 209 2.33 6.15 -10.16
CA LYS A 209 3.10 7.15 -10.90
C LYS A 209 4.06 6.42 -11.86
N LYS A 210 3.72 6.35 -13.14
CA LYS A 210 4.76 6.30 -14.15
C LYS A 210 5.41 7.67 -14.03
N GLU A 211 6.62 7.73 -13.49
CA GLU A 211 7.47 8.89 -13.74
C GLU A 211 7.48 9.03 -15.25
N TYR A 212 7.15 10.21 -15.74
CA TYR A 212 7.12 10.48 -17.18
C TYR A 212 8.57 10.46 -17.62
N VAL A 213 8.98 9.34 -18.14
CA VAL A 213 10.32 9.14 -18.69
C VAL A 213 10.20 9.42 -20.18
N ASP A 214 11.11 10.17 -20.73
CA ASP A 214 11.20 10.38 -22.17
C ASP A 214 11.19 9.03 -22.89
N LYS A 215 10.59 8.99 -24.09
CA LYS A 215 10.44 7.74 -24.84
C LYS A 215 11.80 7.11 -25.17
N ASN A 216 12.82 7.93 -25.46
CA ASN A 216 14.16 7.43 -25.77
C ASN A 216 14.80 6.77 -24.55
N ILE A 217 14.57 7.30 -23.35
CA ILE A 217 15.04 6.72 -22.09
C ILE A 217 14.28 5.41 -21.79
N GLU A 218 12.97 5.35 -22.07
CA GLU A 218 12.20 4.11 -21.92
C GLU A 218 12.73 3.02 -22.86
N ASP A 219 13.00 3.34 -24.13
CA ASP A 219 13.59 2.44 -25.11
C ASP A 219 14.99 1.97 -24.69
N LEU A 220 15.76 2.83 -24.03
CA LEU A 220 17.08 2.50 -23.48
C LEU A 220 16.97 1.50 -22.30
N ILE A 221 16.00 1.71 -21.41
CA ILE A 221 15.73 0.80 -20.30
C ILE A 221 15.27 -0.57 -20.82
N ASP A 222 14.36 -0.59 -21.78
CA ASP A 222 13.86 -1.84 -22.38
C ASP A 222 14.99 -2.59 -23.10
N GLY A 223 15.87 -1.88 -23.80
CA GLY A 223 17.07 -2.45 -24.40
C GLY A 223 18.02 -3.10 -23.37
N TYR A 224 18.19 -2.48 -22.20
CA TYR A 224 18.95 -3.06 -21.09
C TYR A 224 18.28 -4.35 -20.57
N PHE A 225 16.97 -4.33 -20.38
CA PHE A 225 16.24 -5.51 -19.89
C PHE A 225 16.31 -6.69 -20.84
N ILE A 226 16.30 -6.44 -22.15
CA ILE A 226 16.43 -7.48 -23.18
C ILE A 226 17.85 -8.04 -23.19
N LYS A 227 18.88 -7.18 -23.26
CA LYS A 227 20.29 -7.60 -23.34
C LYS A 227 20.71 -8.42 -22.12
N GLU A 228 20.40 -7.96 -20.93
CA GLU A 228 20.77 -8.63 -19.68
C GLU A 228 19.82 -9.78 -19.30
N ASN A 229 18.84 -10.09 -20.16
CA ASN A 229 17.80 -11.09 -19.91
C ASN A 229 17.08 -10.89 -18.54
N VAL A 230 16.91 -9.62 -18.13
CA VAL A 230 16.31 -9.29 -16.83
C VAL A 230 14.86 -9.80 -16.76
N TYR A 231 14.13 -9.73 -17.89
CA TYR A 231 12.73 -10.20 -17.96
C TYR A 231 12.60 -11.72 -17.75
N THR A 232 13.57 -12.50 -18.20
CA THR A 232 13.49 -13.98 -18.20
C THR A 232 14.13 -14.60 -16.97
N LYS A 233 15.24 -14.03 -16.48
CA LYS A 233 16.02 -14.57 -15.35
C LYS A 233 15.54 -14.12 -13.97
N ASN A 234 14.80 -13.01 -13.91
CA ASN A 234 14.52 -12.36 -12.64
C ASN A 234 13.04 -12.32 -12.30
N SER A 235 12.75 -12.39 -11.01
CA SER A 235 11.40 -12.18 -10.49
C SER A 235 10.90 -10.76 -10.80
N LYS A 236 9.58 -10.55 -10.82
CA LYS A 236 8.98 -9.21 -11.01
C LYS A 236 9.50 -8.15 -10.03
N ASN A 237 9.79 -8.55 -8.79
CA ASN A 237 10.35 -7.65 -7.78
C ASN A 237 11.80 -7.24 -8.12
N THR A 238 12.60 -8.20 -8.61
CA THR A 238 13.97 -7.92 -9.07
C THR A 238 13.96 -7.02 -10.31
N GLN A 239 13.05 -7.28 -11.26
CA GLN A 239 12.85 -6.41 -12.44
C GLN A 239 12.49 -4.98 -12.01
N ALA A 240 11.55 -4.82 -11.07
CA ALA A 240 11.18 -3.52 -10.53
C ALA A 240 12.36 -2.81 -9.86
N LEU A 241 13.23 -3.55 -9.16
CA LEU A 241 14.44 -3.00 -8.56
C LEU A 241 15.44 -2.52 -9.62
N HIS A 242 15.71 -3.30 -10.67
CA HIS A 242 16.59 -2.88 -11.77
C HIS A 242 16.06 -1.61 -12.42
N ARG A 243 14.75 -1.56 -12.72
CA ARG A 243 14.13 -0.36 -13.28
C ARG A 243 14.26 0.85 -12.35
N TYR A 244 14.01 0.66 -11.07
CA TYR A 244 14.15 1.71 -10.08
C TYR A 244 15.58 2.26 -10.01
N VAL A 245 16.58 1.38 -9.98
CA VAL A 245 18.00 1.79 -9.95
C VAL A 245 18.36 2.54 -11.23
N PHE A 246 17.93 2.08 -12.40
CA PHE A 246 18.19 2.74 -13.67
C PHE A 246 17.60 4.17 -13.69
N LEU A 247 16.34 4.31 -13.33
CA LEU A 247 15.66 5.61 -13.25
C LEU A 247 16.31 6.54 -12.20
N GLU A 248 16.75 6.00 -11.08
CA GLU A 248 17.42 6.78 -10.06
C GLU A 248 18.79 7.29 -10.54
N MET A 249 19.54 6.47 -11.29
CA MET A 249 20.79 6.88 -11.93
C MET A 249 20.54 8.00 -12.93
N ILE A 250 19.58 7.86 -13.84
CA ILE A 250 19.17 8.88 -14.82
C ILE A 250 18.86 10.21 -14.11
N LYS A 251 18.05 10.13 -13.06
CA LYS A 251 17.64 11.32 -12.29
C LYS A 251 18.79 12.02 -11.58
N ILE A 252 19.69 11.26 -10.95
CA ILE A 252 20.83 11.83 -10.22
C ILE A 252 21.83 12.47 -11.18
N LEU A 253 22.05 11.83 -12.34
CA LEU A 253 22.95 12.32 -13.37
C LEU A 253 22.37 13.46 -14.21
N GLY A 254 21.06 13.74 -14.07
CA GLY A 254 20.38 14.82 -14.82
C GLY A 254 20.23 14.51 -16.31
N ILE A 255 20.08 13.24 -16.69
CA ILE A 255 20.01 12.80 -18.09
C ILE A 255 18.59 13.02 -18.61
N GLU A 256 18.43 13.79 -19.66
CA GLU A 256 17.19 14.03 -20.36
C GLU A 256 17.20 13.39 -21.76
N SER A 257 18.37 13.19 -22.34
CA SER A 257 18.56 12.62 -23.68
C SER A 257 19.76 11.65 -23.73
N GLU A 258 19.86 10.85 -24.82
CA GLU A 258 21.03 10.00 -25.05
C GLU A 258 22.34 10.79 -25.25
N ASP A 259 22.27 12.02 -25.73
CA ASP A 259 23.46 12.84 -25.93
C ASP A 259 24.08 13.32 -24.61
N ASP A 260 23.25 13.47 -23.56
CA ASP A 260 23.73 13.81 -22.22
C ASP A 260 24.67 12.71 -21.68
N LEU A 261 24.39 11.44 -22.03
CA LEU A 261 25.23 10.30 -21.63
C LEU A 261 26.67 10.41 -22.15
N LYS A 262 26.85 10.93 -23.37
CA LYS A 262 28.18 11.10 -23.99
C LYS A 262 29.02 12.17 -23.31
N SER A 263 28.39 13.09 -22.60
CA SER A 263 29.07 14.16 -21.86
C SER A 263 29.52 13.75 -20.46
N LEU A 264 29.10 12.58 -19.98
CA LEU A 264 29.43 12.10 -18.65
C LEU A 264 30.89 11.68 -18.52
N ASN A 265 31.47 12.02 -17.40
CA ASN A 265 32.83 11.68 -17.04
C ASN A 265 32.92 11.02 -15.67
N ARG A 266 34.09 10.57 -15.27
CA ARG A 266 34.33 9.87 -13.99
C ARG A 266 33.76 10.62 -12.78
N LYS A 267 33.86 11.94 -12.73
CA LYS A 267 33.39 12.74 -11.60
C LYS A 267 31.89 12.65 -11.41
N ASN A 268 31.12 12.59 -12.50
CA ASN A 268 29.65 12.41 -12.43
C ASN A 268 29.28 11.07 -11.76
N PHE A 269 30.03 9.99 -12.04
CA PHE A 269 29.79 8.69 -11.41
C PHE A 269 30.28 8.63 -9.96
N GLU A 270 31.32 9.35 -9.59
CA GLU A 270 31.73 9.53 -8.20
C GLU A 270 30.66 10.28 -7.40
N GLU A 271 30.12 11.37 -7.94
CA GLU A 271 28.99 12.09 -7.33
C GLU A 271 27.71 11.22 -7.22
N LEU A 272 27.43 10.40 -8.24
CA LEU A 272 26.34 9.42 -8.19
C LEU A 272 26.55 8.43 -7.04
N CYS A 273 27.77 7.91 -6.88
CA CYS A 273 28.12 6.99 -5.80
C CYS A 273 27.90 7.65 -4.43
N ASP A 274 28.34 8.89 -4.23
CA ASP A 274 28.17 9.63 -2.98
C ASP A 274 26.70 9.89 -2.66
N ARG A 275 25.90 10.24 -3.65
CA ARG A 275 24.44 10.42 -3.48
C ARG A 275 23.73 9.11 -3.14
N LEU A 276 24.13 8.00 -3.76
CA LEU A 276 23.58 6.69 -3.42
C LEU A 276 23.98 6.27 -1.99
N ASN A 277 25.24 6.53 -1.58
CA ASN A 277 25.73 6.29 -0.22
C ASN A 277 24.96 7.10 0.83
N SER A 278 24.60 8.31 0.54
CA SER A 278 23.81 9.15 1.44
C SER A 278 22.34 8.73 1.53
N LYS A 279 21.80 8.12 0.47
CA LYS A 279 20.39 7.76 0.35
C LYS A 279 20.07 6.36 0.89
N PHE A 280 20.98 5.41 0.73
CA PHE A 280 20.74 4.00 1.04
C PHE A 280 21.65 3.49 2.15
N CYS A 281 21.12 2.57 2.97
CA CYS A 281 21.96 1.86 3.93
C CYS A 281 22.87 0.86 3.21
N GLN A 282 23.98 0.50 3.85
CA GLN A 282 25.03 -0.37 3.30
C GLN A 282 24.51 -1.70 2.75
N ASN A 283 23.57 -2.34 3.46
CA ASN A 283 22.97 -3.59 2.99
C ASN A 283 22.21 -3.45 1.67
N SER A 284 21.58 -2.30 1.43
CA SER A 284 20.92 -2.00 0.16
C SER A 284 21.93 -1.72 -0.95
N LEU A 285 23.02 -1.00 -0.64
CA LEU A 285 24.08 -0.70 -1.59
C LEU A 285 24.76 -1.96 -2.15
N ASN A 286 24.92 -3.00 -1.32
CA ASN A 286 25.42 -4.30 -1.76
C ASN A 286 24.57 -4.96 -2.86
N THR A 287 23.29 -4.59 -2.97
CA THR A 287 22.40 -5.04 -4.05
C THR A 287 22.35 -4.04 -5.21
N ILE A 288 22.40 -2.73 -4.91
CA ILE A 288 22.29 -1.65 -5.89
C ILE A 288 23.55 -1.54 -6.75
N TYR A 289 24.74 -1.63 -6.16
CA TYR A 289 26.02 -1.46 -6.88
C TYR A 289 26.25 -2.47 -8.02
N PRO A 290 25.98 -3.78 -7.83
CA PRO A 290 26.03 -4.72 -8.95
C PRO A 290 25.11 -4.30 -10.10
N ILE A 291 23.88 -3.82 -9.79
CA ILE A 291 22.93 -3.35 -10.80
C ILE A 291 23.50 -2.12 -11.52
N CYS A 292 24.06 -1.14 -10.79
CA CYS A 292 24.71 0.02 -11.39
C CYS A 292 25.82 -0.39 -12.35
N ARG A 293 26.69 -1.34 -11.95
CA ARG A 293 27.74 -1.86 -12.82
C ARG A 293 27.19 -2.46 -14.11
N HIS A 294 26.14 -3.29 -14.02
CA HIS A 294 25.51 -3.89 -15.19
C HIS A 294 24.92 -2.83 -16.12
N ILE A 295 24.26 -1.80 -15.58
CA ILE A 295 23.69 -0.69 -16.34
C ILE A 295 24.82 0.09 -17.06
N ILE A 296 25.89 0.44 -16.34
CA ILE A 296 27.02 1.19 -16.90
C ILE A 296 27.74 0.39 -18.00
N THR A 297 27.94 -0.92 -17.78
CA THR A 297 28.50 -1.80 -18.80
C THR A 297 27.61 -1.86 -20.04
N TYR A 298 26.29 -1.93 -19.86
CA TYR A 298 25.35 -1.88 -20.97
C TYR A 298 25.44 -0.56 -21.75
N LEU A 299 25.50 0.58 -21.06
CA LEU A 299 25.64 1.90 -21.70
C LEU A 299 26.96 2.05 -22.44
N TYR A 300 28.06 1.54 -21.87
CA TYR A 300 29.37 1.50 -22.49
C TYR A 300 29.39 0.64 -23.76
N ASP A 301 28.82 -0.56 -23.72
CA ASP A 301 28.74 -1.46 -24.86
C ASP A 301 27.91 -0.87 -26.01
N ARG A 302 26.95 -0.01 -25.70
CA ARG A 302 26.17 0.76 -26.68
C ARG A 302 26.89 2.01 -27.20
N LYS A 303 28.14 2.24 -26.79
CA LYS A 303 28.94 3.43 -27.13
C LYS A 303 28.29 4.77 -26.72
N LEU A 304 27.49 4.73 -25.64
CA LEU A 304 26.88 5.92 -25.03
C LEU A 304 27.78 6.52 -23.94
N LEU A 305 28.79 5.78 -23.51
CA LEU A 305 29.85 6.23 -22.60
C LEU A 305 31.21 6.01 -23.26
N ASP A 306 32.18 6.88 -23.01
CA ASP A 306 33.56 6.78 -23.51
C ASP A 306 34.39 5.71 -22.79
N LEU A 307 34.07 5.49 -21.47
CA LEU A 307 34.73 4.49 -20.62
C LEU A 307 33.71 3.73 -19.78
N ASN A 308 34.08 2.53 -19.35
CA ASN A 308 33.27 1.77 -18.38
C ASN A 308 33.56 2.24 -16.96
N TYR A 309 32.74 3.16 -16.46
CA TYR A 309 32.84 3.71 -15.11
C TYR A 309 32.32 2.79 -14.00
N GLY A 310 31.93 1.55 -14.31
CA GLY A 310 31.43 0.58 -13.34
C GLY A 310 32.38 0.30 -12.18
N VAL A 311 33.67 0.53 -12.37
CA VAL A 311 34.72 0.39 -11.32
C VAL A 311 34.50 1.30 -10.11
N VAL A 312 33.80 2.44 -10.26
CA VAL A 312 33.46 3.35 -9.17
C VAL A 312 32.57 2.67 -8.13
N PHE A 313 31.76 1.71 -8.55
CA PHE A 313 30.80 0.98 -7.71
C PHE A 313 31.38 -0.33 -7.17
N MET A 314 32.57 -0.29 -6.59
CA MET A 314 33.16 -1.48 -5.98
C MET A 314 32.38 -1.92 -4.75
N ASN A 315 32.19 -3.22 -4.60
CA ASN A 315 31.65 -3.77 -3.36
C ASN A 315 32.69 -3.55 -2.26
N GLN A 316 32.35 -2.72 -1.30
CA GLN A 316 33.12 -2.68 -0.06
C GLN A 316 32.76 -3.95 0.70
N ASN A 317 33.75 -4.81 0.95
CA ASN A 317 33.58 -6.01 1.77
C ASN A 317 33.34 -5.58 3.22
N TYR A 318 32.09 -5.29 3.56
CA TYR A 318 31.70 -5.11 4.94
C TYR A 318 31.41 -6.48 5.56
N PHE A 319 32.00 -6.74 6.69
CA PHE A 319 31.58 -7.83 7.54
C PHE A 319 30.11 -7.58 7.91
N LYS A 320 29.23 -8.44 7.39
CA LYS A 320 27.84 -8.44 7.86
C LYS A 320 27.86 -8.97 9.28
N GLU A 321 27.59 -8.11 10.25
CA GLU A 321 27.13 -8.59 11.55
C GLU A 321 25.79 -9.30 11.36
N TYR A 322 25.79 -10.60 11.52
CA TYR A 322 24.59 -11.43 11.50
C TYR A 322 23.94 -11.34 12.88
N ASN A 323 23.06 -10.39 13.06
CA ASN A 323 22.24 -10.26 14.26
C ASN A 323 20.79 -10.61 13.92
N PRO A 324 20.40 -11.89 14.01
CA PRO A 324 19.06 -12.35 13.67
C PRO A 324 18.04 -11.78 14.64
N CYS A 325 16.88 -11.47 14.09
CA CYS A 325 15.75 -10.94 14.83
C CYS A 325 14.99 -12.10 15.47
N LEU A 326 15.06 -12.23 16.78
CA LEU A 326 14.48 -13.34 17.56
C LEU A 326 13.45 -12.82 18.54
N ILE A 327 12.50 -13.68 18.93
CA ILE A 327 11.58 -13.47 20.04
C ILE A 327 11.87 -14.44 21.18
N SER A 328 11.51 -14.06 22.40
CA SER A 328 11.60 -14.92 23.57
C SER A 328 10.55 -16.03 23.53
N LYS A 329 10.76 -17.08 24.31
CA LYS A 329 9.78 -18.18 24.45
C LYS A 329 8.50 -17.68 25.11
N GLU A 330 8.63 -16.78 26.08
CA GLU A 330 7.52 -16.15 26.79
C GLU A 330 6.66 -15.32 25.83
N ASP A 331 7.30 -14.54 24.96
CA ASP A 331 6.58 -13.74 23.96
C ASP A 331 5.88 -14.61 22.92
N GLU A 332 6.46 -15.74 22.53
CA GLU A 332 5.79 -16.69 21.64
C GLU A 332 4.53 -17.28 22.28
N ILE A 333 4.60 -17.66 23.55
CA ILE A 333 3.43 -18.14 24.30
C ILE A 333 2.35 -17.06 24.34
N ARG A 334 2.70 -15.81 24.67
CA ARG A 334 1.77 -14.66 24.66
C ARG A 334 1.11 -14.44 23.30
N ILE A 335 1.88 -14.61 22.22
CA ILE A 335 1.34 -14.53 20.86
C ILE A 335 0.30 -15.64 20.64
N ILE A 336 0.65 -16.91 20.95
CA ILE A 336 -0.26 -18.06 20.74
C ILE A 336 -1.55 -17.89 21.54
N GLU A 337 -1.48 -17.45 22.79
CA GLU A 337 -2.65 -17.15 23.61
C GLU A 337 -3.51 -16.04 22.98
N TYR A 338 -2.87 -14.96 22.52
CA TYR A 338 -3.58 -13.86 21.87
C TYR A 338 -4.28 -14.26 20.56
N LEU A 339 -3.73 -15.24 19.82
CA LEU A 339 -4.33 -15.75 18.58
C LEU A 339 -5.73 -16.35 18.79
N ASN A 340 -6.06 -16.83 19.99
CA ASN A 340 -7.41 -17.30 20.31
C ASN A 340 -8.47 -16.19 20.31
N HIS A 341 -8.05 -14.94 20.38
CA HIS A 341 -8.90 -13.76 20.31
C HIS A 341 -8.84 -13.05 18.95
N CYS A 342 -8.11 -13.61 18.00
CA CYS A 342 -7.97 -13.07 16.64
C CYS A 342 -8.96 -13.71 15.68
N SER A 343 -9.07 -13.15 14.46
CA SER A 343 -9.82 -13.79 13.37
C SER A 343 -9.17 -15.11 12.96
N PHE A 344 -9.96 -16.05 12.44
CA PHE A 344 -9.49 -17.37 12.01
C PHE A 344 -8.36 -17.27 10.99
N LYS A 345 -8.44 -16.33 10.06
CA LYS A 345 -7.38 -16.05 9.10
C LYS A 345 -6.06 -15.68 9.75
N VAL A 346 -6.10 -14.78 10.72
CA VAL A 346 -4.90 -14.34 11.44
C VAL A 346 -4.29 -15.51 12.20
N LYS A 347 -5.12 -16.30 12.87
CA LYS A 347 -4.68 -17.51 13.61
C LYS A 347 -4.00 -18.50 12.67
N ALA A 348 -4.63 -18.87 11.56
CA ALA A 348 -4.08 -19.85 10.61
C ALA A 348 -2.72 -19.39 10.02
N ILE A 349 -2.61 -18.13 9.59
CA ILE A 349 -1.37 -17.56 9.05
C ILE A 349 -0.24 -17.60 10.10
N MET A 350 -0.55 -17.17 11.32
CA MET A 350 0.45 -17.09 12.37
C MET A 350 0.88 -18.49 12.86
N MET A 351 -0.03 -19.44 12.93
CA MET A 351 0.30 -20.83 13.29
C MET A 351 1.25 -21.46 12.27
N LEU A 352 1.03 -21.26 10.96
CA LEU A 352 1.98 -21.67 9.91
C LEU A 352 3.37 -21.02 10.09
N ALA A 353 3.41 -19.75 10.44
CA ALA A 353 4.68 -19.04 10.67
C ALA A 353 5.41 -19.56 11.93
N ILE A 354 4.69 -19.75 13.03
CA ILE A 354 5.27 -20.16 14.32
C ILE A 354 5.73 -21.62 14.28
N ARG A 355 4.90 -22.53 13.75
CA ARG A 355 5.17 -23.98 13.79
C ARG A 355 6.20 -24.43 12.76
N TYR A 356 6.17 -23.84 11.56
CA TYR A 356 7.05 -24.31 10.47
C TYR A 356 8.10 -23.28 10.04
N GLY A 357 8.04 -22.04 10.50
CA GLY A 357 8.95 -20.99 10.05
C GLY A 357 8.84 -20.72 8.54
N LEU A 358 7.67 -20.95 7.92
CA LEU A 358 7.47 -20.71 6.49
C LEU A 358 7.72 -19.25 6.12
N ARG A 359 8.18 -19.01 4.89
CA ARG A 359 8.35 -17.65 4.38
C ARG A 359 7.00 -17.00 4.13
N ASP A 360 6.95 -15.68 4.21
CA ASP A 360 5.75 -14.88 3.95
C ASP A 360 5.10 -15.23 2.59
N SER A 361 5.92 -15.39 1.54
CA SER A 361 5.44 -15.81 0.20
C SER A 361 4.80 -17.20 0.21
N ASP A 362 5.42 -18.16 0.91
CA ASP A 362 4.97 -19.54 0.91
C ASP A 362 3.63 -19.68 1.65
N ILE A 363 3.46 -18.92 2.75
CA ILE A 363 2.18 -18.84 3.47
C ILE A 363 1.10 -18.16 2.61
N CYS A 364 1.41 -16.99 2.02
CA CYS A 364 0.43 -16.21 1.27
C CYS A 364 -0.02 -16.88 -0.04
N GLU A 365 0.82 -17.74 -0.60
CA GLU A 365 0.57 -18.45 -1.85
C GLU A 365 0.21 -19.93 -1.64
N LEU A 366 -0.02 -20.35 -0.39
CA LEU A 366 -0.44 -21.72 -0.07
C LEU A 366 -1.76 -22.07 -0.76
N ARG A 367 -1.80 -23.23 -1.41
CA ARG A 367 -2.92 -23.70 -2.23
C ARG A 367 -3.61 -24.89 -1.59
N PHE A 368 -4.86 -25.14 -2.01
CA PHE A 368 -5.61 -26.31 -1.54
C PHE A 368 -4.98 -27.63 -1.96
N ASP A 369 -4.41 -27.70 -3.16
CA ASP A 369 -3.76 -28.89 -3.71
C ASP A 369 -2.37 -29.19 -3.09
N GLU A 370 -1.85 -28.28 -2.27
CA GLU A 370 -0.60 -28.44 -1.52
C GLU A 370 -0.81 -29.05 -0.12
N ILE A 371 -2.07 -29.28 0.31
CA ILE A 371 -2.37 -29.96 1.59
C ILE A 371 -3.05 -31.30 1.29
N ASP A 372 -2.39 -32.38 1.65
CA ASP A 372 -2.98 -33.72 1.64
C ASP A 372 -3.53 -34.02 3.04
N TRP A 373 -4.84 -33.81 3.20
CA TRP A 373 -5.55 -34.00 4.46
C TRP A 373 -5.62 -35.45 4.94
N PHE A 374 -5.52 -36.42 4.02
CA PHE A 374 -5.57 -37.84 4.35
C PHE A 374 -4.23 -38.35 4.85
N LYS A 375 -3.13 -37.85 4.27
CA LYS A 375 -1.78 -38.20 4.69
C LYS A 375 -1.23 -37.28 5.77
N GLU A 376 -2.02 -36.25 6.11
CA GLU A 376 -1.60 -35.23 7.10
C GLU A 376 -0.25 -34.58 6.74
N ILE A 377 -0.09 -34.14 5.49
CA ILE A 377 1.12 -33.50 4.99
C ILE A 377 0.82 -32.20 4.24
N ILE A 378 1.76 -31.25 4.35
CA ILE A 378 1.85 -30.05 3.52
C ILE A 378 2.99 -30.26 2.54
N ASN A 379 2.71 -30.24 1.24
CA ASN A 379 3.70 -30.43 0.18
C ASN A 379 3.74 -29.18 -0.71
N ILE A 380 4.74 -28.33 -0.49
CA ILE A 380 4.89 -27.06 -1.19
C ILE A 380 6.20 -26.98 -1.95
N ASN A 381 6.19 -26.32 -3.11
CA ASN A 381 7.41 -25.80 -3.71
C ASN A 381 7.63 -24.36 -3.22
N GLN A 382 8.75 -24.13 -2.55
CA GLN A 382 9.07 -22.82 -2.00
C GLN A 382 9.19 -21.77 -3.11
N ARG A 383 8.38 -20.70 -3.03
CA ARG A 383 8.23 -19.68 -4.11
C ARG A 383 9.53 -18.93 -4.46
N LYS A 384 10.48 -18.85 -3.52
CA LYS A 384 11.75 -18.14 -3.73
C LYS A 384 12.86 -19.02 -4.28
N THR A 385 12.89 -20.28 -3.93
CA THR A 385 14.01 -21.20 -4.21
C THR A 385 13.63 -22.35 -5.12
N ASP A 386 12.34 -22.49 -5.41
CA ASP A 386 11.73 -23.62 -6.15
C ASP A 386 12.12 -25.00 -5.57
N ASN A 387 12.37 -25.03 -4.25
CA ASN A 387 12.77 -26.23 -3.55
C ASN A 387 11.53 -26.93 -2.98
N PRO A 388 11.32 -28.24 -3.26
CA PRO A 388 10.22 -28.98 -2.67
C PRO A 388 10.41 -29.13 -1.16
N LEU A 389 9.33 -28.92 -0.41
CA LEU A 389 9.31 -29.02 1.04
C LEU A 389 8.07 -29.81 1.47
N VAL A 390 8.30 -30.92 2.16
CA VAL A 390 7.24 -31.77 2.72
C VAL A 390 7.29 -31.66 4.23
N LEU A 391 6.17 -31.24 4.83
CA LEU A 391 6.04 -31.03 6.27
C LEU A 391 4.85 -31.84 6.79
N PRO A 392 4.90 -32.39 8.02
CA PRO A 392 3.71 -32.96 8.65
C PRO A 392 2.68 -31.88 8.92
N LEU A 393 1.40 -32.17 8.69
CA LEU A 393 0.30 -31.26 9.03
C LEU A 393 -0.03 -31.46 10.53
N LEU A 394 0.39 -30.53 11.36
CA LEU A 394 0.09 -30.56 12.79
C LEU A 394 -1.39 -30.22 13.04
N ASP A 395 -2.02 -30.86 14.01
CA ASP A 395 -3.46 -30.72 14.33
C ASP A 395 -3.84 -29.26 14.59
N ASP A 396 -3.04 -28.53 15.34
CA ASP A 396 -3.33 -27.13 15.68
C ASP A 396 -3.25 -26.19 14.45
N VAL A 397 -2.42 -26.53 13.47
CA VAL A 397 -2.34 -25.80 12.20
C VAL A 397 -3.47 -26.20 11.26
N GLY A 398 -3.73 -27.52 11.13
CA GLY A 398 -4.81 -28.04 10.30
C GLY A 398 -6.16 -27.48 10.73
N ASN A 399 -6.47 -27.56 12.02
CA ASN A 399 -7.71 -27.03 12.59
C ASN A 399 -7.83 -25.51 12.36
N ALA A 400 -6.75 -24.74 12.55
CA ALA A 400 -6.80 -23.29 12.30
C ALA A 400 -7.05 -22.95 10.82
N ILE A 401 -6.55 -23.75 9.88
CA ILE A 401 -6.82 -23.58 8.45
C ILE A 401 -8.28 -23.92 8.13
N ILE A 402 -8.81 -25.03 8.66
CA ILE A 402 -10.21 -25.43 8.48
C ILE A 402 -11.15 -24.36 9.03
N ASP A 403 -10.91 -23.90 10.27
CA ASP A 403 -11.69 -22.83 10.90
C ASP A 403 -11.77 -21.58 10.01
N TYR A 404 -10.63 -21.19 9.39
CA TYR A 404 -10.60 -20.07 8.47
C TYR A 404 -11.40 -20.34 7.20
N ILE A 405 -11.28 -21.53 6.61
CA ILE A 405 -11.97 -21.89 5.35
C ILE A 405 -13.47 -21.89 5.56
N GLU A 406 -13.95 -22.45 6.65
CA GLU A 406 -15.37 -22.62 6.93
C GLU A 406 -16.05 -21.32 7.39
N ASN A 407 -15.37 -20.52 8.23
CA ASN A 407 -16.02 -19.42 8.94
C ASN A 407 -15.69 -18.02 8.40
N GLU A 408 -14.55 -17.83 7.72
CA GLU A 408 -14.12 -16.46 7.36
C GLU A 408 -13.71 -16.31 5.88
N ARG A 409 -13.29 -17.39 5.21
CA ARG A 409 -12.82 -17.30 3.84
C ARG A 409 -13.93 -16.88 2.88
N PRO A 410 -13.73 -15.85 2.02
CA PRO A 410 -14.70 -15.50 0.99
C PRO A 410 -14.99 -16.69 0.07
N ASN A 411 -16.28 -16.93 -0.21
CA ASN A 411 -16.71 -17.99 -1.12
C ASN A 411 -16.47 -17.57 -2.58
N VAL A 412 -15.27 -17.78 -3.06
CA VAL A 412 -14.83 -17.50 -4.44
C VAL A 412 -14.00 -18.67 -4.97
N ASN A 413 -14.11 -18.92 -6.27
CA ASN A 413 -13.29 -19.94 -6.93
C ASN A 413 -11.85 -19.44 -7.06
N SER A 414 -11.00 -19.79 -6.10
CA SER A 414 -9.57 -19.46 -6.08
C SER A 414 -8.78 -20.65 -5.54
N PRO A 415 -7.68 -21.03 -6.18
CA PRO A 415 -6.82 -22.13 -5.73
C PRO A 415 -6.08 -21.81 -4.43
N TYR A 416 -5.97 -20.54 -4.05
CA TYR A 416 -5.25 -20.09 -2.86
C TYR A 416 -6.12 -20.19 -1.61
N ILE A 417 -5.54 -20.65 -0.51
CA ILE A 417 -6.21 -20.70 0.78
C ILE A 417 -6.43 -19.28 1.31
N PHE A 418 -5.37 -18.47 1.40
CA PHE A 418 -5.44 -17.14 2.00
C PHE A 418 -5.75 -16.03 0.99
N LEU A 419 -6.89 -15.40 1.19
CA LEU A 419 -7.41 -14.33 0.34
C LEU A 419 -7.45 -12.99 1.08
N ARG A 420 -7.52 -11.91 0.32
CA ARG A 420 -7.82 -10.57 0.86
C ARG A 420 -9.27 -10.50 1.33
N ASN A 421 -9.55 -9.74 2.39
CA ASN A 421 -10.91 -9.58 2.92
C ASN A 421 -11.76 -8.62 2.08
N GLN A 422 -11.17 -7.97 1.10
CA GLN A 422 -11.84 -6.99 0.24
C GLN A 422 -11.85 -7.46 -1.21
N ARG A 423 -12.93 -7.16 -1.91
CA ARG A 423 -13.02 -7.40 -3.37
C ARG A 423 -11.83 -6.75 -4.08
N PRO A 424 -11.29 -7.40 -5.11
CA PRO A 424 -11.78 -8.60 -5.79
C PRO A 424 -11.40 -9.95 -5.13
N TYR A 425 -11.11 -10.02 -3.84
CA TYR A 425 -10.71 -11.22 -3.09
C TYR A 425 -9.53 -11.98 -3.68
N GLU A 426 -8.56 -11.23 -4.19
CA GLU A 426 -7.30 -11.79 -4.66
C GLU A 426 -6.55 -12.51 -3.53
N ARG A 427 -5.54 -13.31 -3.91
CA ARG A 427 -4.63 -13.91 -2.94
C ARG A 427 -4.00 -12.85 -2.02
N LEU A 428 -3.71 -13.24 -0.80
CA LEU A 428 -2.99 -12.39 0.12
C LEU A 428 -1.56 -12.13 -0.43
N LYS A 429 -1.13 -10.88 -0.49
CA LYS A 429 0.20 -10.52 -1.02
C LYS A 429 1.30 -10.59 0.02
N SER A 430 0.97 -10.29 1.27
CA SER A 430 1.91 -10.35 2.39
C SER A 430 1.15 -10.40 3.72
N ALA A 431 1.64 -11.17 4.66
CA ALA A 431 1.17 -11.24 6.04
C ALA A 431 1.96 -10.32 6.99
N TYR A 432 2.92 -9.54 6.48
CA TYR A 432 3.73 -8.63 7.28
C TYR A 432 2.88 -7.70 8.17
N SER A 433 1.84 -7.09 7.61
CA SER A 433 0.97 -6.18 8.36
C SER A 433 0.16 -6.89 9.47
N ILE A 434 -0.12 -8.17 9.32
CA ILE A 434 -0.77 -9.02 10.33
C ILE A 434 0.19 -9.20 11.50
N CYS A 435 1.39 -9.70 11.21
CA CYS A 435 2.44 -9.91 12.18
C CYS A 435 2.80 -8.62 12.93
N ALA A 436 3.07 -7.53 12.20
CA ALA A 436 3.43 -6.24 12.79
C ALA A 436 2.35 -5.69 13.74
N ARG A 437 1.06 -5.90 13.44
CA ARG A 437 -0.05 -5.49 14.33
C ARG A 437 -0.05 -6.27 15.64
N ILE A 438 0.20 -7.58 15.60
CA ILE A 438 0.30 -8.44 16.79
C ILE A 438 1.47 -7.98 17.66
N PHE A 439 2.66 -7.80 17.07
CA PHE A 439 3.84 -7.31 17.76
C PHE A 439 3.61 -5.96 18.45
N ASN A 440 2.96 -5.03 17.75
CA ASN A 440 2.64 -3.72 18.33
C ASN A 440 1.58 -3.83 19.43
N LYS A 441 0.57 -4.69 19.28
CA LYS A 441 -0.52 -4.86 20.26
C LYS A 441 -0.01 -5.48 21.56
N LEU A 442 0.90 -6.44 21.46
CA LEU A 442 1.48 -7.16 22.60
C LEU A 442 2.79 -6.52 23.09
N GLU A 443 3.24 -5.42 22.45
CA GLU A 443 4.49 -4.74 22.74
C GLU A 443 5.72 -5.68 22.67
N ILE A 444 5.69 -6.65 21.75
CA ILE A 444 6.76 -7.61 21.57
C ILE A 444 8.04 -6.90 21.10
N LYS A 445 9.12 -7.14 21.82
CA LYS A 445 10.46 -6.64 21.47
C LYS A 445 11.29 -7.78 20.92
N THR A 446 11.83 -7.61 19.74
CA THR A 446 12.76 -8.56 19.14
C THR A 446 14.18 -8.27 19.60
N SER A 447 15.07 -9.28 19.55
CA SER A 447 16.45 -9.20 20.05
C SER A 447 17.24 -7.99 19.54
N ASN A 448 16.94 -7.51 18.31
CA ASN A 448 17.60 -6.36 17.70
C ASN A 448 16.70 -5.14 17.52
N ASN A 449 15.48 -5.17 18.04
CA ASN A 449 14.45 -4.11 17.94
C ASN A 449 14.09 -3.67 16.51
N LYS A 450 14.46 -4.43 15.45
CA LYS A 450 14.31 -4.00 14.06
C LYS A 450 13.23 -4.76 13.28
N GLY A 451 12.98 -6.04 13.58
CA GLY A 451 12.09 -6.88 12.77
C GLY A 451 10.72 -7.10 13.43
N LYS A 452 9.64 -6.96 12.65
CA LYS A 452 8.26 -7.28 13.08
C LYS A 452 7.53 -8.12 12.03
N GLY A 453 8.24 -8.81 11.17
CA GLY A 453 7.69 -9.60 10.07
C GLY A 453 7.76 -11.12 10.33
N ILE A 454 7.15 -11.90 9.45
CA ILE A 454 7.07 -13.36 9.49
C ILE A 454 8.45 -14.05 9.67
N HIS A 455 9.50 -13.48 9.08
CA HIS A 455 10.86 -14.05 9.18
C HIS A 455 11.40 -14.18 10.61
N VAL A 456 10.87 -13.42 11.57
CA VAL A 456 11.25 -13.53 12.98
C VAL A 456 10.99 -14.95 13.52
N PHE A 457 9.85 -15.52 13.17
CA PHE A 457 9.49 -16.88 13.59
C PHE A 457 10.41 -17.95 12.98
N ARG A 458 10.82 -17.74 11.73
CA ARG A 458 11.76 -18.62 11.06
C ARG A 458 13.13 -18.63 11.74
N TYR A 459 13.66 -17.46 12.09
CA TYR A 459 14.93 -17.38 12.84
C TYR A 459 14.79 -17.94 14.25
N THR A 460 13.67 -17.69 14.92
CA THR A 460 13.40 -18.21 16.27
C THR A 460 13.29 -19.75 16.25
N LEU A 461 12.60 -20.32 15.26
CA LEU A 461 12.50 -21.76 15.08
C LEU A 461 13.89 -22.38 14.81
N ALA A 462 14.67 -21.80 13.89
CA ALA A 462 16.01 -22.27 13.58
C ALA A 462 16.91 -22.31 14.83
N LYS A 463 16.90 -21.21 15.61
CA LYS A 463 17.64 -21.16 16.87
C LYS A 463 17.23 -22.27 17.84
N ARG A 464 15.92 -22.48 17.97
CA ARG A 464 15.40 -23.54 18.86
C ARG A 464 15.81 -24.93 18.42
N LEU A 465 15.77 -25.23 17.13
CA LEU A 465 16.22 -26.51 16.58
C LEU A 465 17.72 -26.70 16.79
N LEU A 466 18.53 -25.66 16.72
CA LEU A 466 19.97 -25.70 17.05
C LEU A 466 20.20 -25.99 18.55
N GLU A 467 19.45 -25.35 19.43
CA GLU A 467 19.54 -25.54 20.88
C GLU A 467 19.17 -26.96 21.29
N THR A 468 18.27 -27.63 20.56
CA THR A 468 17.92 -29.05 20.79
C THR A 468 18.87 -30.05 20.15
N GLN A 469 20.03 -29.60 19.65
CA GLN A 469 21.09 -30.43 19.03
C GLN A 469 20.64 -31.24 17.81
N ILE A 470 19.60 -30.78 17.10
CA ILE A 470 19.17 -31.40 15.85
C ILE A 470 20.30 -31.20 14.82
N PRO A 471 20.66 -32.26 14.05
CA PRO A 471 21.66 -32.14 13.00
C PRO A 471 21.37 -31.01 12.04
N HIS A 472 22.39 -30.23 11.70
CA HIS A 472 22.26 -29.03 10.88
C HIS A 472 21.58 -29.29 9.53
N GLN A 473 21.85 -30.46 8.91
CA GLN A 473 21.22 -30.88 7.66
C GLN A 473 19.69 -30.95 7.80
N ILE A 474 19.19 -31.50 8.91
CA ILE A 474 17.74 -31.61 9.16
C ILE A 474 17.11 -30.19 9.30
N ILE A 475 17.83 -29.25 9.95
CA ILE A 475 17.36 -27.87 10.07
C ILE A 475 17.29 -27.22 8.70
N THR A 476 18.33 -27.40 7.88
CA THR A 476 18.41 -26.92 6.51
C THR A 476 17.26 -27.46 5.67
N ASP A 477 17.00 -28.75 5.72
CA ASP A 477 15.93 -29.42 4.99
C ASP A 477 14.55 -28.97 5.49
N THR A 478 14.35 -28.89 6.82
CA THR A 478 13.08 -28.40 7.42
C THR A 478 12.75 -26.96 7.02
N LEU A 479 13.77 -26.12 6.89
CA LEU A 479 13.59 -24.74 6.47
C LEU A 479 13.63 -24.59 4.94
N GLY A 480 14.04 -25.62 4.19
CA GLY A 480 14.15 -25.61 2.74
C GLY A 480 15.22 -24.63 2.25
N HIS A 481 16.43 -24.72 2.76
CA HIS A 481 17.59 -23.99 2.27
C HIS A 481 18.29 -24.76 1.16
N VAL A 482 18.73 -24.08 0.10
CA VAL A 482 19.40 -24.68 -1.06
C VAL A 482 20.93 -24.57 -0.97
N SER A 483 21.45 -23.58 -0.25
CA SER A 483 22.88 -23.36 -0.15
C SER A 483 23.35 -23.35 1.30
N ASN A 484 24.52 -23.94 1.52
CA ASN A 484 25.23 -23.91 2.80
C ASN A 484 25.54 -22.46 3.27
N ASP A 485 25.56 -21.50 2.35
CA ASP A 485 25.74 -20.09 2.71
C ASP A 485 24.55 -19.49 3.46
N SER A 486 23.35 -20.05 3.29
CA SER A 486 22.16 -19.66 4.07
C SER A 486 22.30 -20.02 5.54
N ASP A 487 23.15 -21.01 5.82
CA ASP A 487 23.36 -21.59 7.16
C ASP A 487 24.34 -20.76 7.99
N LYS A 488 25.17 -19.93 7.35
CA LYS A 488 26.07 -18.99 8.04
C LYS A 488 25.33 -18.06 9.03
N TYR A 489 24.07 -17.77 8.75
CA TYR A 489 23.21 -17.00 9.65
C TYR A 489 22.94 -17.73 10.97
N TYR A 490 22.95 -19.08 10.96
CA TYR A 490 22.65 -19.88 12.13
C TYR A 490 23.91 -20.20 12.95
N TYR A 491 25.09 -20.29 12.33
CA TYR A 491 26.34 -20.46 13.05
C TYR A 491 26.65 -19.31 14.01
N SER A 492 26.27 -18.09 13.64
CA SER A 492 26.44 -16.93 14.54
C SER A 492 25.53 -17.00 15.77
N MET A 493 24.52 -17.88 15.78
CA MET A 493 23.62 -18.08 16.93
C MET A 493 24.18 -19.07 17.95
N GLU A 494 25.22 -19.84 17.59
CA GLU A 494 25.87 -20.84 18.47
C GLU A 494 27.13 -20.27 19.14
N GLU A 495 27.09 -19.04 19.60
CA GLU A 495 28.24 -18.36 20.20
C GLU A 495 28.87 -19.15 21.36
N GLU A 496 28.08 -19.85 22.16
CA GLU A 496 28.58 -20.70 23.25
C GLU A 496 29.34 -21.93 22.74
N LYS A 497 28.83 -22.58 21.67
CA LYS A 497 29.56 -23.72 21.07
C LYS A 497 30.83 -23.24 20.36
N LEU A 498 30.80 -22.05 19.72
CA LEU A 498 32.01 -21.46 19.15
C LEU A 498 33.04 -21.14 20.23
N LYS A 499 32.62 -20.66 21.40
CA LYS A 499 33.53 -20.48 22.55
C LYS A 499 34.14 -21.81 23.06
N MET A 500 33.38 -22.90 23.02
CA MET A 500 33.89 -24.23 23.36
C MET A 500 34.91 -24.78 22.35
N CYS A 501 34.84 -24.34 21.07
CA CYS A 501 35.81 -24.69 20.03
C CYS A 501 37.07 -23.83 20.08
N CYS A 502 37.08 -22.73 20.84
CA CYS A 502 38.27 -21.92 21.01
C CYS A 502 39.34 -22.65 21.81
N LEU A 503 40.53 -22.75 21.24
CA LEU A 503 41.69 -23.25 21.99
C LEU A 503 41.89 -22.40 23.24
N ASP A 504 42.04 -23.02 24.39
CA ASP A 504 42.31 -22.33 25.65
C ASP A 504 43.66 -21.61 25.56
N ALA A 505 43.63 -20.30 25.33
CA ALA A 505 44.84 -19.49 25.19
C ALA A 505 45.76 -19.52 26.43
N ARG A 506 45.24 -19.99 27.56
CA ARG A 506 46.06 -20.20 28.79
C ARG A 506 47.17 -21.21 28.58
N TRP A 507 47.00 -22.17 27.67
CA TRP A 507 48.01 -23.15 27.32
C TRP A 507 49.19 -22.58 26.52
N ILE A 508 49.02 -21.43 25.89
CA ILE A 508 50.02 -20.80 25.03
C ILE A 508 50.78 -19.67 25.77
N GLY A 509 50.52 -19.47 27.07
CA GLY A 509 51.18 -18.48 27.89
C GLY A 509 50.88 -17.01 27.51
N VAL A 510 49.79 -16.76 26.76
CA VAL A 510 49.34 -15.42 26.42
C VAL A 510 48.67 -14.79 27.63
N LYS A 511 49.24 -13.73 28.18
CA LYS A 511 48.62 -12.91 29.22
C LYS A 511 47.29 -12.35 28.69
N THR A 512 46.17 -12.67 29.36
CA THR A 512 44.87 -12.08 29.05
C THR A 512 44.94 -10.56 29.13
N TRP A 513 44.55 -9.92 28.05
CA TRP A 513 44.35 -8.46 28.03
C TRP A 513 43.17 -8.13 28.98
N LYS A 514 43.45 -7.28 29.96
CA LYS A 514 42.39 -6.69 30.82
C LYS A 514 41.66 -5.59 30.13
#